data_c720f8fcd542918dee629b1fc892c2c4
#
_entry.id   c720f8fcd542918dee629b1fc892c2c4
#
_cell.length_a   1.000
_cell.length_b   1.000
_cell.length_c   1.000
_cell.angle_alpha   90.00
_cell.angle_beta   90.00
_cell.angle_gamma   90.00
#
_symmetry.space_group_name_H-M   'P 1'
#
loop_
_entity.id
_entity.type
_entity.pdbx_description
1 polymer ?
#
loop_
_entity_poly.entity_id
_entity_poly.type
_entity_poly.pdbx_seq_one_letter_code
_entity_poly.pdbx_strand_id
1 'polypeptide(L)'
;QEEGGLSSPPPSSGRPTAPDTTEGRFFDPYASVHSKAHHVPHWHQDGVYCSVTWRMGDSLPRELLEEWAAERTAWLARHPEPWSDATELEYVDRFSQRMDHWLAQGKGSCPFRDPALARIVGNAIEHFDGERYELVSYVVMPNHVHVLFRPINGHSIGEIVKSWKGFSAFE
;
A
#
# COMPACT_ATOMS: atom_id res chain seq x y z
N GLN A 1 60.04 -33.74 -0.90
CA GLN A 1 58.81 -33.57 -1.68
C GLN A 1 57.63 -33.72 -0.71
N GLU A 2 57.10 -32.62 -0.22
CA GLU A 2 55.89 -32.60 0.61
C GLU A 2 54.79 -31.89 -0.20
N GLU A 3 53.78 -32.67 -0.53
CA GLU A 3 52.58 -32.17 -1.19
C GLU A 3 51.70 -31.44 -0.20
N GLY A 4 51.53 -30.12 -0.40
CA GLY A 4 50.64 -29.28 0.35
C GLY A 4 49.19 -29.55 -0.01
N GLY A 5 48.44 -30.19 0.92
CA GLY A 5 47.01 -30.38 0.80
C GLY A 5 46.25 -29.07 0.96
N LEU A 6 45.57 -28.62 -0.09
CA LEU A 6 44.63 -27.50 -0.12
C LEU A 6 43.36 -27.95 0.66
N SER A 7 43.17 -27.39 1.87
CA SER A 7 41.97 -27.57 2.66
C SER A 7 40.83 -26.75 2.02
N SER A 8 39.76 -27.44 1.63
CA SER A 8 38.53 -26.79 1.12
C SER A 8 37.85 -26.00 2.26
N PRO A 9 37.28 -24.81 1.97
CA PRO A 9 36.53 -24.05 2.96
C PRO A 9 35.26 -24.81 3.39
N PRO A 10 34.81 -24.63 4.64
CA PRO A 10 33.58 -25.24 5.12
C PRO A 10 32.34 -24.71 4.36
N PRO A 11 31.30 -25.54 4.20
CA PRO A 11 30.08 -25.11 3.55
C PRO A 11 29.43 -23.96 4.32
N SER A 12 29.08 -22.89 3.64
CA SER A 12 28.34 -21.77 4.18
C SER A 12 27.04 -22.28 4.80
N SER A 13 26.82 -21.97 6.07
CA SER A 13 25.60 -22.26 6.80
C SER A 13 24.42 -21.68 6.03
N GLY A 14 23.63 -22.56 5.44
CA GLY A 14 22.42 -22.20 4.72
C GLY A 14 21.47 -21.46 5.63
N ARG A 15 21.16 -20.22 5.23
CA ARG A 15 20.01 -19.49 5.75
C ARG A 15 18.80 -20.38 5.53
N PRO A 16 17.94 -20.66 6.53
CA PRO A 16 16.73 -21.42 6.30
C PRO A 16 15.89 -20.68 5.26
N THR A 17 15.76 -21.24 4.07
CA THR A 17 14.77 -20.80 3.09
C THR A 17 13.41 -21.06 3.72
N ALA A 18 12.71 -19.97 4.10
CA ALA A 18 11.30 -20.06 4.44
C ALA A 18 10.57 -20.75 3.27
N PRO A 19 9.60 -21.62 3.54
CA PRO A 19 8.85 -22.28 2.48
C PRO A 19 8.22 -21.20 1.62
N ASP A 20 8.46 -21.26 0.31
CA ASP A 20 7.83 -20.43 -0.69
C ASP A 20 6.34 -20.82 -0.82
N THR A 21 5.56 -20.45 0.18
CA THR A 21 4.10 -20.54 0.13
C THR A 21 3.57 -19.21 -0.39
N THR A 22 3.64 -19.05 -1.71
CA THR A 22 2.97 -17.94 -2.43
C THR A 22 1.44 -18.05 -2.30
N GLU A 23 0.93 -19.22 -1.92
CA GLU A 23 -0.49 -19.46 -1.61
C GLU A 23 -0.90 -18.66 -0.37
N GLY A 24 -1.90 -17.78 -0.51
CA GLY A 24 -2.47 -16.97 0.57
C GLY A 24 -1.88 -15.56 0.74
N ARG A 25 -0.95 -15.11 -0.11
CA ARG A 25 -0.40 -13.75 -0.06
C ARG A 25 -1.21 -12.72 -0.84
N PHE A 26 -2.10 -13.19 -1.71
CA PHE A 26 -3.00 -12.34 -2.50
C PHE A 26 -4.43 -12.45 -1.99
N PHE A 27 -5.26 -11.48 -2.34
CA PHE A 27 -6.66 -11.47 -1.99
C PHE A 27 -7.37 -12.77 -2.45
N ASP A 28 -8.01 -13.46 -1.50
CA ASP A 28 -8.83 -14.63 -1.77
C ASP A 28 -10.31 -14.23 -1.68
N PRO A 29 -11.06 -14.21 -2.80
CA PRO A 29 -12.46 -13.80 -2.80
C PRO A 29 -13.37 -14.73 -1.98
N TYR A 30 -12.91 -15.92 -1.61
CA TYR A 30 -13.66 -16.91 -0.82
C TYR A 30 -13.30 -16.92 0.67
N ALA A 31 -12.23 -16.22 1.07
CA ALA A 31 -11.85 -16.09 2.47
C ALA A 31 -12.60 -14.96 3.17
N SER A 32 -12.66 -15.01 4.50
CA SER A 32 -13.32 -13.98 5.30
C SER A 32 -12.65 -12.61 5.14
N VAL A 33 -13.46 -11.61 4.81
CA VAL A 33 -13.03 -10.21 4.64
C VAL A 33 -13.47 -9.40 5.84
N HIS A 34 -12.55 -8.69 6.46
CA HIS A 34 -12.89 -7.70 7.49
C HIS A 34 -13.21 -6.36 6.82
N SER A 35 -14.48 -5.97 6.80
CA SER A 35 -14.87 -4.64 6.35
C SER A 35 -15.08 -3.72 7.56
N LYS A 36 -14.31 -2.65 7.68
CA LYS A 36 -14.62 -1.54 8.58
C LYS A 36 -15.31 -0.44 7.79
N ALA A 37 -16.57 -0.16 8.16
CA ALA A 37 -17.36 0.92 7.59
C ALA A 37 -16.85 2.28 8.09
N HIS A 38 -15.87 2.85 7.43
CA HIS A 38 -15.57 4.27 7.47
C HIS A 38 -15.56 4.75 6.02
N HIS A 39 -16.22 5.84 5.69
CA HIS A 39 -16.37 6.56 4.40
C HIS A 39 -15.82 5.93 3.08
N VAL A 40 -14.97 4.92 3.17
CA VAL A 40 -14.48 4.05 2.09
C VAL A 40 -14.46 2.63 2.65
N PRO A 41 -15.13 1.64 2.04
CA PRO A 41 -14.97 0.24 2.43
C PRO A 41 -13.52 -0.16 2.20
N HIS A 42 -12.81 -0.42 3.26
CA HIS A 42 -11.48 -1.04 3.19
C HIS A 42 -11.68 -2.54 3.33
N TRP A 43 -11.53 -3.24 2.26
CA TRP A 43 -11.48 -4.69 2.25
C TRP A 43 -10.12 -5.10 2.77
N HIS A 44 -10.13 -5.83 3.86
CA HIS A 44 -8.92 -6.28 4.49
C HIS A 44 -9.01 -7.78 4.74
N GLN A 45 -8.04 -8.48 4.19
CA GLN A 45 -7.69 -9.84 4.59
C GLN A 45 -6.36 -9.79 5.31
N ASP A 46 -6.25 -10.52 6.42
CA ASP A 46 -5.00 -10.59 7.16
C ASP A 46 -3.93 -11.30 6.33
N GLY A 47 -2.74 -10.72 6.31
CA GLY A 47 -1.57 -11.32 5.66
C GLY A 47 -1.52 -11.26 4.14
N VAL A 48 -2.40 -10.50 3.47
CA VAL A 48 -2.34 -10.29 2.02
C VAL A 48 -1.66 -8.98 1.65
N TYR A 49 -1.10 -8.92 0.44
CA TYR A 49 -0.56 -7.67 -0.10
C TYR A 49 -1.67 -6.67 -0.36
N CYS A 50 -1.43 -5.43 0.05
CA CYS A 50 -2.34 -4.33 -0.17
C CYS A 50 -1.61 -3.10 -0.72
N SER A 51 -2.31 -2.35 -1.56
CA SER A 51 -1.86 -1.05 -2.06
C SER A 51 -2.62 0.05 -1.35
N VAL A 52 -1.90 1.02 -0.82
CA VAL A 52 -2.47 2.21 -0.18
C VAL A 52 -1.97 3.45 -0.87
N THR A 53 -2.90 4.34 -1.20
CA THR A 53 -2.61 5.69 -1.70
C THR A 53 -3.15 6.71 -0.72
N TRP A 54 -2.32 7.67 -0.33
CA TRP A 54 -2.83 8.87 0.35
C TRP A 54 -2.30 10.13 -0.32
N ARG A 55 -3.07 11.19 -0.24
CA ARG A 55 -2.80 12.46 -0.88
C ARG A 55 -2.71 13.59 0.12
N MET A 56 -2.07 14.67 -0.28
CA MET A 56 -2.13 15.95 0.44
C MET A 56 -3.55 16.54 0.37
N GLY A 57 -3.93 17.27 1.42
CA GLY A 57 -5.28 17.82 1.55
C GLY A 57 -5.70 18.76 0.41
N ASP A 58 -4.73 19.48 -0.16
CA ASP A 58 -4.88 20.46 -1.23
C ASP A 58 -4.56 19.93 -2.63
N SER A 59 -4.27 18.63 -2.77
CA SER A 59 -3.89 18.02 -4.05
C SER A 59 -5.00 18.07 -5.11
N LEU A 60 -6.26 18.17 -4.68
CA LEU A 60 -7.44 18.26 -5.54
C LEU A 60 -8.44 19.27 -4.97
N PRO A 61 -9.18 20.00 -5.83
CA PRO A 61 -10.28 20.86 -5.41
C PRO A 61 -11.32 20.09 -4.61
N ARG A 62 -11.86 20.73 -3.58
CA ARG A 62 -12.86 20.13 -2.69
C ARG A 62 -14.12 19.73 -3.43
N GLU A 63 -14.59 20.59 -4.31
CA GLU A 63 -15.80 20.38 -5.11
C GLU A 63 -15.67 19.13 -5.98
N LEU A 64 -14.51 18.93 -6.62
CA LEU A 64 -14.22 17.75 -7.42
C LEU A 64 -14.25 16.45 -6.59
N LEU A 65 -13.76 16.51 -5.35
CA LEU A 65 -13.78 15.37 -4.44
C LEU A 65 -15.19 15.05 -3.94
N GLU A 66 -16.00 16.06 -3.68
CA GLU A 66 -17.40 15.92 -3.27
C GLU A 66 -18.24 15.29 -4.39
N GLU A 67 -18.07 15.76 -5.63
CA GLU A 67 -18.71 15.18 -6.82
C GLU A 67 -18.28 13.72 -7.03
N TRP A 68 -16.99 13.44 -6.97
CA TRP A 68 -16.45 12.09 -7.10
C TRP A 68 -16.99 11.17 -6.01
N ALA A 69 -17.03 11.61 -4.76
CA ALA A 69 -17.53 10.82 -3.65
C ALA A 69 -19.03 10.54 -3.78
N ALA A 70 -19.83 11.51 -4.22
CA ALA A 70 -21.25 11.34 -4.47
C ALA A 70 -21.51 10.36 -5.62
N GLU A 71 -20.77 10.49 -6.73
CA GLU A 71 -20.86 9.56 -7.87
C GLU A 71 -20.52 8.12 -7.44
N ARG A 72 -19.40 7.96 -6.71
CA ARG A 72 -18.97 6.67 -6.20
C ARG A 72 -20.00 6.04 -5.26
N THR A 73 -20.54 6.81 -4.33
CA THR A 73 -21.58 6.33 -3.42
C THR A 73 -22.82 5.87 -4.16
N ALA A 74 -23.28 6.63 -5.14
CA ALA A 74 -24.42 6.26 -5.96
C ALA A 74 -24.15 5.03 -6.85
N TRP A 75 -22.92 4.84 -7.29
CA TRP A 75 -22.53 3.67 -8.06
C TRP A 75 -22.52 2.42 -7.16
N LEU A 76 -21.89 2.48 -5.99
CA LEU A 76 -21.86 1.39 -5.01
C LEU A 76 -23.26 0.93 -4.57
N ALA A 77 -24.18 1.86 -4.38
CA ALA A 77 -25.57 1.54 -4.04
C ALA A 77 -26.29 0.73 -5.13
N ARG A 78 -25.87 0.84 -6.40
CA ARG A 78 -26.45 0.11 -7.54
C ARG A 78 -25.72 -1.20 -7.85
N HIS A 79 -24.53 -1.39 -7.31
CA HIS A 79 -23.68 -2.55 -7.53
C HIS A 79 -23.31 -3.18 -6.18
N PRO A 80 -24.26 -3.92 -5.54
CA PRO A 80 -23.96 -4.65 -4.32
C PRO A 80 -22.96 -5.77 -4.57
N GLU A 81 -22.14 -6.05 -3.56
CA GLU A 81 -21.20 -7.18 -3.60
C GLU A 81 -21.90 -8.53 -3.40
N PRO A 82 -21.31 -9.65 -3.89
CA PRO A 82 -19.98 -9.74 -4.55
C PRO A 82 -20.03 -9.26 -6.00
N TRP A 83 -18.94 -8.65 -6.45
CA TRP A 83 -18.80 -8.16 -7.82
C TRP A 83 -18.31 -9.24 -8.76
N SER A 84 -18.69 -9.15 -10.04
CA SER A 84 -18.05 -9.87 -11.12
C SER A 84 -16.75 -9.16 -11.52
N ASP A 85 -15.83 -9.88 -12.19
CA ASP A 85 -14.58 -9.30 -12.71
C ASP A 85 -14.83 -8.07 -13.58
N ALA A 86 -15.90 -8.09 -14.39
CA ALA A 86 -16.30 -6.96 -15.24
C ALA A 86 -16.73 -5.74 -14.41
N THR A 87 -17.45 -5.95 -13.32
CA THR A 87 -17.89 -4.89 -12.41
C THR A 87 -16.70 -4.30 -11.65
N GLU A 88 -15.77 -5.14 -11.24
CA GLU A 88 -14.53 -4.72 -10.58
C GLU A 88 -13.66 -3.87 -11.52
N LEU A 89 -13.48 -4.30 -12.76
CA LEU A 89 -12.76 -3.54 -13.78
C LEU A 89 -13.41 -2.18 -14.05
N GLU A 90 -14.76 -2.12 -14.15
CA GLU A 90 -15.48 -0.86 -14.29
C GLU A 90 -15.22 0.07 -13.09
N TYR A 91 -15.25 -0.46 -11.87
CA TYR A 91 -14.97 0.32 -10.66
C TYR A 91 -13.54 0.88 -10.67
N VAL A 92 -12.56 0.06 -10.99
CA VAL A 92 -11.15 0.47 -11.04
C VAL A 92 -10.95 1.57 -12.07
N ASP A 93 -11.46 1.40 -13.28
CA ASP A 93 -11.33 2.39 -14.35
C ASP A 93 -12.03 3.72 -13.98
N ARG A 94 -13.27 3.62 -13.53
CA ARG A 94 -14.12 4.78 -13.26
C ARG A 94 -13.71 5.58 -12.05
N PHE A 95 -13.20 4.94 -11.00
CA PHE A 95 -12.94 5.61 -9.71
C PHE A 95 -11.45 5.63 -9.34
N SER A 96 -10.75 4.50 -9.41
CA SER A 96 -9.36 4.41 -8.98
C SER A 96 -8.43 5.08 -9.98
N GLN A 97 -8.45 4.69 -11.25
CA GLN A 97 -7.59 5.25 -12.29
C GLN A 97 -7.86 6.74 -12.52
N ARG A 98 -9.13 7.16 -12.44
CA ARG A 98 -9.48 8.58 -12.56
C ARG A 98 -8.88 9.40 -11.41
N MET A 99 -8.90 8.91 -10.19
CA MET A 99 -8.27 9.55 -9.05
C MET A 99 -6.76 9.65 -9.25
N ASP A 100 -6.11 8.57 -9.64
CA ASP A 100 -4.67 8.53 -9.90
C ASP A 100 -4.28 9.50 -11.02
N HIS A 101 -5.08 9.56 -12.10
CA HIS A 101 -4.87 10.52 -13.18
C HIS A 101 -4.94 11.97 -12.69
N TRP A 102 -5.88 12.32 -11.84
CA TRP A 102 -5.98 13.67 -11.28
C TRP A 102 -4.80 14.01 -10.37
N LEU A 103 -4.37 13.08 -9.54
CA LEU A 103 -3.21 13.25 -8.66
C LEU A 103 -1.92 13.40 -9.45
N ALA A 104 -1.76 12.65 -10.55
CA ALA A 104 -0.61 12.74 -11.45
C ALA A 104 -0.44 14.12 -12.11
N GLN A 105 -1.50 14.95 -12.16
CA GLN A 105 -1.39 16.33 -12.64
C GLN A 105 -0.54 17.24 -11.72
N GLY A 106 -0.22 16.79 -10.51
CA GLY A 106 0.65 17.50 -9.60
C GLY A 106 0.11 18.86 -9.15
N LYS A 107 -1.19 18.93 -8.87
CA LYS A 107 -1.86 20.12 -8.34
C LYS A 107 -1.65 20.26 -6.83
N GLY A 108 -1.90 21.47 -6.30
CA GLY A 108 -1.72 21.81 -4.89
C GLY A 108 -0.29 22.27 -4.57
N SER A 109 0.05 22.35 -3.30
CA SER A 109 1.35 22.82 -2.80
C SER A 109 2.52 21.93 -3.19
N CYS A 110 2.25 20.65 -3.44
CA CYS A 110 3.25 19.65 -3.84
C CYS A 110 4.49 19.62 -2.91
N PRO A 111 4.33 19.48 -1.59
CA PRO A 111 5.43 19.63 -0.63
C PRO A 111 6.55 18.62 -0.85
N PHE A 112 6.23 17.42 -1.38
CA PHE A 112 7.22 16.37 -1.62
C PHE A 112 8.11 16.60 -2.86
N ARG A 113 7.97 17.75 -3.54
CA ARG A 113 9.01 18.22 -4.47
C ARG A 113 10.30 18.59 -3.75
N ASP A 114 10.20 18.91 -2.46
CA ASP A 114 11.37 19.04 -1.60
C ASP A 114 11.89 17.63 -1.23
N PRO A 115 13.13 17.27 -1.63
CA PRO A 115 13.69 15.96 -1.33
C PRO A 115 13.84 15.68 0.18
N ALA A 116 13.95 16.72 1.01
CA ALA A 116 14.03 16.55 2.46
C ALA A 116 12.70 16.06 3.02
N LEU A 117 11.57 16.68 2.61
CA LEU A 117 10.24 16.26 3.02
C LEU A 117 9.87 14.87 2.45
N ALA A 118 10.22 14.60 1.20
CA ALA A 118 10.02 13.28 0.61
C ALA A 118 10.77 12.18 1.40
N ARG A 119 11.98 12.48 1.86
CA ARG A 119 12.80 11.55 2.65
C ARG A 119 12.21 11.26 4.02
N ILE A 120 11.62 12.25 4.69
CA ILE A 120 10.91 12.05 5.96
C ILE A 120 9.80 11.01 5.80
N VAL A 121 9.01 11.14 4.74
CA VAL A 121 7.95 10.16 4.42
C VAL A 121 8.53 8.79 4.11
N GLY A 122 9.59 8.71 3.30
CA GLY A 122 10.27 7.46 2.99
C GLY A 122 10.79 6.76 4.26
N ASN A 123 11.49 7.49 5.12
CA ASN A 123 11.99 6.95 6.40
C ASN A 123 10.85 6.43 7.29
N ALA A 124 9.70 7.12 7.32
CA ALA A 124 8.54 6.67 8.08
C ALA A 124 7.98 5.34 7.53
N ILE A 125 7.98 5.17 6.21
CA ILE A 125 7.52 3.95 5.54
C ILE A 125 8.50 2.79 5.74
N GLU A 126 9.78 3.04 5.77
CA GLU A 126 10.83 2.01 5.93
C GLU A 126 11.01 1.57 7.39
N HIS A 127 10.65 2.41 8.36
CA HIS A 127 11.01 2.26 9.77
C HIS A 127 10.60 0.93 10.42
N PHE A 128 9.42 0.41 10.11
CA PHE A 128 8.88 -0.82 10.68
C PHE A 128 8.80 -1.97 9.66
N ASP A 129 9.56 -1.88 8.57
CA ASP A 129 9.67 -2.97 7.62
C ASP A 129 10.28 -4.22 8.28
N GLY A 130 9.66 -5.38 8.06
CA GLY A 130 10.01 -6.64 8.72
C GLY A 130 9.46 -6.80 10.14
N GLU A 131 8.95 -5.75 10.79
CA GLU A 131 8.37 -5.82 12.13
C GLU A 131 6.84 -5.80 12.11
N ARG A 132 6.25 -4.81 11.41
CA ARG A 132 4.79 -4.62 11.35
C ARG A 132 4.20 -4.96 9.99
N TYR A 133 5.02 -4.92 8.96
CA TYR A 133 4.66 -5.22 7.57
C TYR A 133 5.89 -5.66 6.80
N GLU A 134 5.66 -6.31 5.67
CA GLU A 134 6.66 -6.52 4.62
C GLU A 134 6.44 -5.44 3.57
N LEU A 135 7.39 -4.54 3.41
CA LEU A 135 7.38 -3.51 2.40
C LEU A 135 7.83 -4.09 1.06
N VAL A 136 7.02 -3.93 0.02
CA VAL A 136 7.38 -4.35 -1.35
C VAL A 136 7.96 -3.19 -2.13
N SER A 137 7.23 -2.09 -2.17
CA SER A 137 7.66 -0.87 -2.86
C SER A 137 6.84 0.33 -2.39
N TYR A 138 7.41 1.51 -2.57
CA TYR A 138 6.68 2.77 -2.43
C TYR A 138 7.20 3.82 -3.40
N VAL A 139 6.38 4.82 -3.65
CA VAL A 139 6.78 6.03 -4.38
C VAL A 139 6.18 7.26 -3.72
N VAL A 140 7.03 8.25 -3.44
CA VAL A 140 6.62 9.55 -2.95
C VAL A 140 6.53 10.50 -4.14
N MET A 141 5.30 10.78 -4.57
CA MET A 141 4.99 11.72 -5.62
C MET A 141 4.85 13.14 -5.05
N PRO A 142 4.92 14.20 -5.86
CA PRO A 142 4.91 15.58 -5.35
C PRO A 142 3.77 15.92 -4.38
N ASN A 143 2.60 15.31 -4.52
CA ASN A 143 1.38 15.62 -3.76
C ASN A 143 0.63 14.40 -3.22
N HIS A 144 1.17 13.19 -3.41
CA HIS A 144 0.61 11.95 -2.91
C HIS A 144 1.67 10.86 -2.77
N VAL A 145 1.31 9.74 -2.16
CA VAL A 145 2.22 8.61 -1.91
C VAL A 145 1.48 7.30 -2.21
N HIS A 146 2.15 6.38 -2.88
CA HIS A 146 1.70 5.00 -3.06
C HIS A 146 2.61 4.06 -2.28
N VAL A 147 2.03 3.07 -1.61
CA VAL A 147 2.79 2.03 -0.89
C VAL A 147 2.14 0.68 -1.17
N LEU A 148 2.97 -0.29 -1.57
CA LEU A 148 2.60 -1.70 -1.67
C LEU A 148 3.30 -2.46 -0.54
N PHE A 149 2.53 -3.10 0.32
CA PHE A 149 3.03 -3.80 1.49
C PHE A 149 2.08 -4.90 1.94
N ARG A 150 2.53 -5.74 2.84
CA ARG A 150 1.73 -6.79 3.48
C ARG A 150 1.81 -6.63 5.01
N PRO A 151 0.70 -6.43 5.72
CA PRO A 151 0.69 -6.44 7.18
C PRO A 151 1.12 -7.79 7.73
N ILE A 152 1.91 -7.80 8.80
CA ILE A 152 2.35 -8.98 9.52
C ILE A 152 2.13 -8.81 11.03
N ASN A 153 2.28 -9.89 11.78
CA ASN A 153 2.24 -9.90 13.25
C ASN A 153 0.95 -9.30 13.84
N GLY A 154 -0.19 -9.40 13.13
CA GLY A 154 -1.50 -8.93 13.60
C GLY A 154 -1.71 -7.41 13.54
N HIS A 155 -0.81 -6.67 12.90
CA HIS A 155 -0.98 -5.22 12.71
C HIS A 155 -2.02 -4.93 11.62
N SER A 156 -2.92 -4.00 11.89
CA SER A 156 -3.91 -3.56 10.91
C SER A 156 -3.35 -2.51 9.94
N ILE A 157 -3.87 -2.46 8.71
CA ILE A 157 -3.53 -1.44 7.71
C ILE A 157 -3.74 -0.02 8.28
N GLY A 158 -4.84 0.18 9.02
CA GLY A 158 -5.17 1.48 9.60
C GLY A 158 -4.14 1.98 10.61
N GLU A 159 -3.63 1.11 11.48
CA GLU A 159 -2.57 1.44 12.45
C GLU A 159 -1.26 1.75 11.75
N ILE A 160 -0.88 0.95 10.76
CA ILE A 160 0.33 1.14 9.97
C ILE A 160 0.29 2.50 9.25
N VAL A 161 -0.75 2.77 8.48
CA VAL A 161 -0.91 4.04 7.74
C VAL A 161 -0.99 5.24 8.68
N LYS A 162 -1.66 5.09 9.84
CA LYS A 162 -1.69 6.14 10.86
C LYS A 162 -0.30 6.44 11.41
N SER A 163 0.54 5.42 11.62
CA SER A 163 1.92 5.62 12.09
C SER A 163 2.76 6.37 11.07
N TRP A 164 2.69 6.03 9.78
CA TRP A 164 3.40 6.75 8.71
C TRP A 164 3.02 8.21 8.64
N LYS A 165 1.70 8.50 8.63
CA LYS A 165 1.19 9.88 8.57
C LYS A 165 1.52 10.67 9.84
N GLY A 166 1.45 10.02 11.01
CA GLY A 166 1.77 10.65 12.28
C GLY A 166 3.22 11.07 12.35
N PHE A 167 4.14 10.17 12.04
CA PHE A 167 5.58 10.47 12.06
C PHE A 167 5.93 11.60 11.09
N SER A 168 5.46 11.52 9.85
CA SER A 168 5.77 12.54 8.83
C SER A 168 5.10 13.90 9.02
N ALA A 169 4.19 14.04 9.99
CA ALA A 169 3.54 15.31 10.31
C ALA A 169 4.21 16.07 11.49
N PHE A 170 5.09 15.40 12.24
CA PHE A 170 5.78 15.97 13.39
C PHE A 170 7.21 16.43 13.09
N GLU A 171 7.81 16.02 11.97
CA GLU A 171 9.10 16.44 11.46
C GLU A 171 8.98 17.66 10.52
#